data_70773c2aaf13fb54a87d2823fb28d514
#
_entry.id   70773c2aaf13fb54a87d2823fb28d514
#
_cell.length_a   1.000
_cell.length_b   1.000
_cell.length_c   1.000
_cell.angle_alpha   90.00
_cell.angle_beta   90.00
_cell.angle_gamma   90.00
#
_symmetry.space_group_name_H-M   'P 1'
#
loop_
_entity.id
_entity.type
_entity.pdbx_description
1 polymer ?
#
loop_
_entity_poly.entity_id
_entity_poly.type
_entity_poly.pdbx_seq_one_letter_code
_entity_poly.pdbx_strand_id
1 'polypeptide(L)'
;MVYYKFGRCTVDQLRLRPDNVYTLRNCNHTFHKECITRWITEGSQDCPRCRAPAALTDIKQLIVEEAGDSSDDSSDELIQSSSNVITKNENKEICDLTIKLNNLACIYANFVKIKNKWSEIDTKYNCCDNNCINTFEPMGKCTEGNGFVNLINDELILYINYLAYDKIVAVYAENSFKKPQNCLNYSLYYFECKINGELNCEKIWMFIGLKNLNTKKYILYSAKDAIITNEEEEKFKIENISLNNNDIFGCGLVYPPTNMSNKFPYVFFTQNGKQIGVLLKENSDLYKPNVEVKCFSVEANFGNDLELKPFKYDISKHLILEEFN
;
A
#
# COMPACT_ATOMS: atom_id res chain seq x y z
N MET A 1 2.21 38.34 4.34
CA MET A 1 3.22 37.64 5.16
C MET A 1 3.06 36.16 4.89
N VAL A 2 3.93 35.58 4.08
CA VAL A 2 3.85 34.15 3.70
C VAL A 2 4.61 33.36 4.75
N TYR A 3 3.90 32.50 5.49
CA TYR A 3 4.54 31.63 6.50
C TYR A 3 5.00 30.35 5.84
N TYR A 4 6.29 30.18 5.66
CA TYR A 4 6.89 28.89 5.30
C TYR A 4 6.97 28.00 6.53
N LYS A 5 6.24 26.86 6.53
CA LYS A 5 6.36 25.84 7.57
C LYS A 5 7.44 24.82 7.15
N PHE A 6 8.66 25.06 7.54
CA PHE A 6 9.69 24.02 7.49
C PHE A 6 9.45 23.01 8.61
N GLY A 7 9.70 21.74 8.34
CA GLY A 7 9.61 20.67 9.33
C GLY A 7 10.68 20.79 10.42
N ARG A 8 10.96 19.68 11.09
CA ARG A 8 12.05 19.57 12.06
C ARG A 8 13.23 18.84 11.43
N CYS A 9 14.43 19.24 11.78
CA CYS A 9 15.65 18.51 11.44
C CYS A 9 15.64 17.17 12.17
N THR A 10 15.79 16.06 11.45
CA THR A 10 15.73 14.70 12.03
C THR A 10 16.96 14.34 12.87
N VAL A 11 18.02 15.13 12.81
CA VAL A 11 19.24 14.90 13.59
C VAL A 11 19.13 15.47 15.01
N ASP A 12 18.71 16.73 15.14
CA ASP A 12 18.61 17.43 16.44
C ASP A 12 17.16 17.68 16.91
N GLN A 13 16.16 17.31 16.11
CA GLN A 13 14.74 17.50 16.40
C GLN A 13 14.28 18.96 16.49
N LEU A 14 15.15 19.92 16.21
CA LEU A 14 14.83 21.35 16.25
C LEU A 14 14.15 21.78 14.94
N ARG A 15 13.39 22.89 15.04
CA ARG A 15 12.64 23.44 13.92
C ARG A 15 13.58 24.07 12.89
N LEU A 16 13.43 23.70 11.63
CA LEU A 16 14.14 24.31 10.53
C LEU A 16 13.63 25.75 10.29
N ARG A 17 14.58 26.69 10.08
CA ARG A 17 14.30 28.08 9.79
C ARG A 17 14.76 28.44 8.38
N PRO A 18 14.16 29.42 7.71
CA PRO A 18 14.47 29.78 6.32
C PRO A 18 15.95 30.09 6.06
N ASP A 19 16.63 30.62 7.05
CA ASP A 19 18.04 31.02 7.01
C ASP A 19 19.02 29.85 7.18
N ASN A 20 18.57 28.72 7.72
CA ASN A 20 19.42 27.55 8.01
C ASN A 20 18.73 26.24 7.57
N VAL A 21 18.33 26.16 6.32
CA VAL A 21 17.77 24.93 5.73
C VAL A 21 18.67 24.44 4.62
N TYR A 22 19.15 23.20 4.74
CA TYR A 22 20.00 22.55 3.78
C TYR A 22 19.35 21.22 3.34
N THR A 23 19.51 20.87 2.08
CA THR A 23 18.97 19.63 1.50
C THR A 23 20.08 18.77 0.90
N LEU A 24 19.86 17.47 0.89
CA LEU A 24 20.70 16.52 0.14
C LEU A 24 20.15 16.34 -1.27
N ARG A 25 20.98 16.56 -2.31
CA ARG A 25 20.58 16.48 -3.73
C ARG A 25 19.96 15.13 -4.11
N ASN A 26 20.43 14.03 -3.51
CA ASN A 26 20.05 12.68 -3.89
C ASN A 26 18.69 12.25 -3.34
N CYS A 27 18.13 12.97 -2.34
CA CYS A 27 16.86 12.58 -1.70
C CYS A 27 15.99 13.76 -1.25
N ASN A 28 16.44 14.99 -1.44
CA ASN A 28 15.76 16.25 -1.08
C ASN A 28 15.32 16.36 0.39
N HIS A 29 15.87 15.56 1.30
CA HIS A 29 15.62 15.69 2.73
C HIS A 29 16.36 16.88 3.31
N THR A 30 15.70 17.60 4.24
CA THR A 30 16.15 18.88 4.78
C THR A 30 16.65 18.77 6.22
N PHE A 31 17.71 19.50 6.50
CA PHE A 31 18.43 19.49 7.79
C PHE A 31 19.02 20.87 8.09
N HIS A 32 19.49 21.09 9.32
CA HIS A 32 20.42 22.18 9.61
C HIS A 32 21.78 21.85 9.00
N LYS A 33 22.52 22.87 8.58
CA LYS A 33 23.84 22.72 7.96
C LYS A 33 24.79 21.90 8.82
N GLU A 34 24.94 22.29 10.06
CA GLU A 34 25.86 21.68 11.00
C GLU A 34 25.48 20.22 11.29
N CYS A 35 24.18 19.94 11.40
CA CYS A 35 23.67 18.60 11.64
C CYS A 35 24.02 17.63 10.51
N ILE A 36 23.73 18.00 9.27
CA ILE A 36 23.98 17.12 8.13
C ILE A 36 25.47 17.02 7.81
N THR A 37 26.22 18.12 7.97
CA THR A 37 27.68 18.09 7.76
C THR A 37 28.33 17.15 8.77
N ARG A 38 28.03 17.28 10.05
CA ARG A 38 28.55 16.40 11.11
C ARG A 38 28.15 14.95 10.90
N TRP A 39 26.91 14.69 10.53
CA TRP A 39 26.41 13.34 10.25
C TRP A 39 27.23 12.63 9.17
N ILE A 40 27.54 13.34 8.07
CA ILE A 40 28.30 12.79 6.95
C ILE A 40 29.80 12.68 7.27
N THR A 41 30.37 13.61 8.04
CA THR A 41 31.83 13.61 8.34
C THR A 41 32.22 12.70 9.49
N GLU A 42 31.39 12.61 10.54
CA GLU A 42 31.74 11.89 11.77
C GLU A 42 30.95 10.57 11.94
N GLY A 43 29.94 10.31 11.10
CA GLY A 43 29.06 9.16 11.21
C GLY A 43 28.96 8.35 9.93
N SER A 44 27.77 8.34 9.34
CA SER A 44 27.44 7.56 8.15
C SER A 44 27.45 8.42 6.91
N GLN A 45 28.05 7.94 5.82
CA GLN A 45 28.00 8.59 4.50
C GLN A 45 26.64 8.34 3.82
N ASP A 46 25.57 8.65 4.53
CA ASP A 46 24.18 8.44 4.08
C ASP A 46 23.25 9.55 4.61
N CYS A 47 22.03 9.59 4.06
CA CYS A 47 20.99 10.49 4.56
C CYS A 47 20.43 9.98 5.91
N PRO A 48 20.41 10.81 6.97
CA PRO A 48 19.85 10.43 8.29
C PRO A 48 18.40 9.94 8.23
N ARG A 49 17.66 10.31 7.18
CA ARG A 49 16.24 10.05 7.08
C ARG A 49 15.90 8.82 6.23
N CYS A 50 16.54 8.66 5.06
CA CYS A 50 16.22 7.58 4.11
C CYS A 50 17.37 6.63 3.83
N ARG A 51 18.57 6.87 4.41
CA ARG A 51 19.77 6.06 4.23
C ARG A 51 20.32 6.02 2.80
N ALA A 52 19.83 6.90 1.93
CA ALA A 52 20.43 7.06 0.61
C ALA A 52 21.90 7.54 0.74
N PRO A 53 22.85 6.98 -0.03
CA PRO A 53 24.25 7.42 -0.01
C PRO A 53 24.35 8.92 -0.22
N ALA A 54 25.16 9.61 0.58
CA ALA A 54 25.34 11.05 0.51
C ALA A 54 26.77 11.47 0.89
N ALA A 55 27.30 12.42 0.15
CA ALA A 55 28.59 13.04 0.39
C ALA A 55 28.41 14.53 0.75
N LEU A 56 29.48 15.16 1.25
CA LEU A 56 29.46 16.61 1.55
C LEU A 56 29.11 17.48 0.34
N THR A 57 29.47 17.04 -0.86
CA THR A 57 29.16 17.70 -2.13
C THR A 57 27.67 17.69 -2.48
N ASP A 58 26.90 16.82 -1.85
CA ASP A 58 25.44 16.72 -2.06
C ASP A 58 24.64 17.70 -1.20
N ILE A 59 25.29 18.35 -0.23
CA ILE A 59 24.65 19.32 0.65
C ILE A 59 24.46 20.65 -0.11
N LYS A 60 23.21 21.09 -0.24
CA LYS A 60 22.84 22.34 -0.89
C LYS A 60 21.98 23.19 0.04
N GLN A 61 22.26 24.48 0.10
CA GLN A 61 21.39 25.42 0.83
C GLN A 61 20.07 25.59 0.09
N LEU A 62 18.98 25.53 0.82
CA LEU A 62 17.67 25.89 0.32
C LEU A 62 17.48 27.41 0.53
N ILE A 63 17.53 28.17 -0.55
CA ILE A 63 17.31 29.63 -0.50
C ILE A 63 15.82 29.88 -0.62
N VAL A 64 15.24 30.58 0.35
CA VAL A 64 13.85 31.04 0.36
C VAL A 64 13.86 32.54 0.18
N GLU A 65 13.50 33.00 -0.99
CA GLU A 65 13.33 34.44 -1.26
C GLU A 65 11.90 34.86 -0.87
N GLU A 66 11.76 35.88 -0.04
CA GLU A 66 10.48 36.53 0.20
C GLU A 66 10.11 37.36 -1.05
N ALA A 67 8.91 37.18 -1.59
CA ALA A 67 8.38 38.04 -2.61
C ALA A 67 8.11 39.41 -1.99
N GLY A 68 9.00 40.34 -2.21
CA GLY A 68 8.85 41.77 -1.81
C GLY A 68 7.87 42.49 -2.74
N ASP A 69 6.94 43.22 -2.16
CA ASP A 69 6.12 44.24 -2.85
C ASP A 69 7.04 45.29 -3.45
N SER A 70 6.93 45.49 -4.77
CA SER A 70 7.60 46.56 -5.48
C SER A 70 6.77 47.82 -5.52
N SER A 71 7.27 48.89 -4.90
CA SER A 71 6.88 50.25 -5.28
C SER A 71 8.12 50.98 -5.82
N ASP A 72 7.93 51.55 -7.03
CA ASP A 72 8.67 52.47 -7.84
C ASP A 72 9.86 53.25 -7.22
N ASP A 73 11.00 53.33 -7.90
CA ASP A 73 11.43 54.50 -8.63
C ASP A 73 12.72 54.29 -9.46
N SER A 74 12.76 55.00 -10.57
CA SER A 74 13.60 55.18 -11.71
C SER A 74 15.14 55.14 -11.59
N SER A 75 15.73 54.78 -12.76
CA SER A 75 16.85 55.26 -13.55
C SER A 75 18.14 54.41 -13.60
N ASP A 76 18.44 54.07 -14.88
CA ASP A 76 19.75 53.85 -15.52
C ASP A 76 20.71 52.79 -14.99
N GLU A 77 20.81 51.65 -15.70
CA GLU A 77 21.99 51.31 -16.54
C GLU A 77 21.76 49.99 -17.30
N LEU A 78 22.03 50.05 -18.59
CA LEU A 78 21.94 49.00 -19.58
C LEU A 78 23.10 47.97 -19.41
N ILE A 79 22.81 46.73 -19.80
CA ILE A 79 23.73 45.62 -20.07
C ILE A 79 24.09 44.75 -18.83
N GLN A 80 23.17 43.83 -18.50
CA GLN A 80 23.46 42.45 -18.04
C GLN A 80 22.23 41.66 -17.61
N SER A 81 21.12 41.77 -18.33
CA SER A 81 19.82 41.28 -17.86
C SER A 81 19.26 40.01 -18.55
N SER A 82 19.99 39.36 -19.48
CA SER A 82 19.42 38.20 -20.18
C SER A 82 19.69 36.86 -19.56
N SER A 83 20.76 36.67 -18.75
CA SER A 83 21.06 35.40 -18.08
C SER A 83 20.32 35.19 -16.75
N ASN A 84 20.01 36.29 -16.03
CA ASN A 84 19.32 36.20 -14.73
C ASN A 84 17.80 36.00 -14.81
N VAL A 85 17.18 36.38 -15.94
CA VAL A 85 15.71 36.19 -16.11
C VAL A 85 15.38 34.76 -16.48
N ILE A 86 16.25 34.08 -17.26
CA ILE A 86 16.06 32.65 -17.62
C ILE A 86 16.20 31.79 -16.37
N THR A 87 17.21 32.02 -15.55
CA THR A 87 17.41 31.24 -14.29
C THR A 87 16.33 31.52 -13.24
N LYS A 88 15.73 32.70 -13.19
CA LYS A 88 14.61 32.99 -12.29
C LYS A 88 13.34 32.26 -12.70
N ASN A 89 13.04 32.18 -13.99
CA ASN A 89 11.86 31.45 -14.49
C ASN A 89 12.04 29.92 -14.31
N GLU A 90 13.22 29.37 -14.61
CA GLU A 90 13.50 27.96 -14.40
C GLU A 90 13.45 27.58 -12.90
N ASN A 91 13.96 28.41 -12.00
CA ASN A 91 13.87 28.19 -10.57
C ASN A 91 12.43 28.27 -10.05
N LYS A 92 11.59 29.14 -10.63
CA LYS A 92 10.17 29.24 -10.29
C LYS A 92 9.39 28.01 -10.77
N GLU A 93 9.63 27.56 -12.01
CA GLU A 93 9.04 26.32 -12.52
C GLU A 93 9.47 25.08 -11.72
N ILE A 94 10.74 24.97 -11.34
CA ILE A 94 11.24 23.89 -10.49
C ILE A 94 10.59 23.95 -9.10
N CYS A 95 10.42 25.14 -8.53
CA CYS A 95 9.74 25.32 -7.25
C CYS A 95 8.27 24.94 -7.32
N ASP A 96 7.55 25.37 -8.36
CA ASP A 96 6.13 25.05 -8.60
C ASP A 96 5.95 23.56 -8.89
N LEU A 97 6.87 22.92 -9.63
CA LEU A 97 6.88 21.48 -9.85
C LEU A 97 7.17 20.69 -8.56
N THR A 98 8.06 21.18 -7.71
CA THR A 98 8.37 20.56 -6.43
C THR A 98 7.19 20.68 -5.46
N ILE A 99 6.49 21.81 -5.43
CA ILE A 99 5.27 22.00 -4.64
C ILE A 99 4.15 21.08 -5.16
N LYS A 100 3.97 20.99 -6.47
CA LYS A 100 3.01 20.06 -7.09
C LYS A 100 3.35 18.60 -6.77
N LEU A 101 4.62 18.20 -6.87
CA LEU A 101 5.09 16.85 -6.50
C LEU A 101 4.88 16.55 -5.02
N ASN A 102 5.16 17.49 -4.12
CA ASN A 102 4.93 17.31 -2.69
C ASN A 102 3.43 17.24 -2.35
N ASN A 103 2.60 18.01 -3.03
CA ASN A 103 1.14 17.94 -2.88
C ASN A 103 0.59 16.62 -3.47
N LEU A 104 1.13 16.14 -4.60
CA LEU A 104 0.81 14.84 -5.18
C LEU A 104 1.27 13.68 -4.28
N ALA A 105 2.42 13.78 -3.64
CA ALA A 105 2.92 12.76 -2.71
C ALA A 105 2.04 12.59 -1.45
N CYS A 106 1.25 13.62 -1.09
CA CYS A 106 0.25 13.54 -0.02
C CYS A 106 -1.10 12.95 -0.48
N ILE A 107 -1.32 12.83 -1.79
CA ILE A 107 -2.59 12.36 -2.37
C ILE A 107 -2.52 10.86 -2.69
N TYR A 108 -1.33 10.31 -2.93
CA TYR A 108 -1.14 8.90 -3.29
C TYR A 108 -0.53 8.09 -2.15
N ALA A 109 -0.99 6.85 -2.02
CA ALA A 109 -0.40 5.90 -1.08
C ALA A 109 0.80 5.20 -1.70
N ASN A 110 1.87 5.06 -0.94
CA ASN A 110 3.06 4.32 -1.34
C ASN A 110 2.85 2.82 -1.18
N PHE A 111 3.00 2.04 -2.24
CA PHE A 111 2.93 0.59 -2.17
C PHE A 111 4.09 0.01 -1.34
N VAL A 112 3.73 -0.80 -0.35
CA VAL A 112 4.68 -1.52 0.50
C VAL A 112 4.84 -2.94 -0.03
N LYS A 113 5.95 -3.20 -0.71
CA LYS A 113 6.26 -4.52 -1.26
C LYS A 113 6.63 -5.48 -0.13
N ILE A 114 5.83 -6.54 0.03
CA ILE A 114 6.12 -7.68 0.93
C ILE A 114 6.11 -8.94 0.09
N LYS A 115 7.23 -9.66 0.05
CA LYS A 115 7.25 -10.98 -0.56
C LYS A 115 6.27 -11.89 0.20
N ASN A 116 5.33 -12.51 -0.51
CA ASN A 116 4.29 -13.31 0.09
C ASN A 116 3.94 -14.54 -0.73
N LYS A 117 3.32 -15.52 -0.09
CA LYS A 117 2.81 -16.75 -0.69
C LYS A 117 1.69 -17.32 0.15
N TRP A 118 0.90 -18.22 -0.39
CA TRP A 118 -0.01 -19.04 0.41
C TRP A 118 0.78 -20.05 1.25
N SER A 119 0.46 -20.18 2.53
CA SER A 119 1.25 -21.02 3.44
C SER A 119 0.42 -21.85 4.40
N GLU A 120 -0.79 -21.44 4.74
CA GLU A 120 -1.57 -22.07 5.80
C GLU A 120 -3.01 -22.31 5.37
N ILE A 121 -3.50 -23.52 5.56
CA ILE A 121 -4.91 -23.87 5.42
C ILE A 121 -5.49 -23.99 6.82
N ASP A 122 -6.65 -23.36 7.07
CA ASP A 122 -7.30 -23.37 8.38
C ASP A 122 -7.69 -24.80 8.76
N THR A 123 -7.21 -25.28 9.90
CA THR A 123 -7.37 -26.66 10.37
C THR A 123 -8.82 -27.08 10.60
N LYS A 124 -9.74 -26.13 10.86
CA LYS A 124 -11.17 -26.44 10.99
C LYS A 124 -11.81 -26.98 9.70
N TYR A 125 -11.12 -26.82 8.55
CA TYR A 125 -11.53 -27.29 7.23
C TYR A 125 -10.82 -28.57 6.80
N ASN A 126 -10.24 -29.33 7.73
CA ASN A 126 -9.65 -30.62 7.43
C ASN A 126 -10.67 -31.52 6.72
N CYS A 127 -10.22 -32.23 5.68
CA CYS A 127 -11.05 -33.15 4.93
C CYS A 127 -11.35 -34.44 5.70
N CYS A 128 -10.50 -34.83 6.64
CA CYS A 128 -10.62 -36.01 7.47
C CYS A 128 -9.67 -35.95 8.67
N ASP A 129 -9.77 -36.95 9.58
CA ASP A 129 -8.91 -37.09 10.77
C ASP A 129 -7.44 -37.31 10.43
N ASN A 130 -7.14 -37.79 9.22
CA ASN A 130 -5.77 -38.04 8.77
C ASN A 130 -5.04 -36.81 8.26
N ASN A 131 -5.65 -35.62 8.31
CA ASN A 131 -5.06 -34.36 7.86
C ASN A 131 -4.48 -34.42 6.43
N CYS A 132 -5.16 -35.11 5.51
CA CYS A 132 -4.69 -35.28 4.14
C CYS A 132 -4.92 -34.08 3.22
N ILE A 133 -5.38 -32.98 3.74
CA ILE A 133 -5.37 -31.66 3.11
C ILE A 133 -3.92 -31.36 2.65
N ASN A 134 -3.75 -30.80 1.46
CA ASN A 134 -2.43 -30.55 0.81
C ASN A 134 -1.70 -31.80 0.32
N THR A 135 -2.31 -32.97 0.25
CA THR A 135 -1.72 -34.15 -0.35
C THR A 135 -2.30 -34.41 -1.75
N PHE A 136 -1.46 -34.88 -2.66
CA PHE A 136 -1.94 -35.32 -3.99
C PHE A 136 -2.69 -36.66 -3.92
N GLU A 137 -2.47 -37.42 -2.87
CA GLU A 137 -3.10 -38.72 -2.61
C GLU A 137 -3.80 -38.67 -1.26
N PRO A 138 -5.12 -38.37 -1.23
CA PRO A 138 -5.90 -38.43 0.01
C PRO A 138 -5.89 -39.84 0.56
N MET A 139 -5.61 -39.99 1.86
CA MET A 139 -5.60 -41.31 2.52
C MET A 139 -6.97 -41.65 3.09
N GLY A 140 -7.35 -42.91 2.99
CA GLY A 140 -8.56 -43.44 3.62
C GLY A 140 -9.86 -42.86 3.04
N LYS A 141 -10.78 -42.48 3.93
CA LYS A 141 -12.13 -42.00 3.57
C LYS A 141 -12.22 -40.53 3.25
N CYS A 142 -11.15 -39.86 2.89
CA CYS A 142 -11.17 -38.44 2.47
C CYS A 142 -12.09 -38.15 1.30
N THR A 143 -12.45 -39.17 0.56
CA THR A 143 -13.42 -39.09 -0.56
C THR A 143 -14.87 -38.99 -0.09
N GLU A 144 -15.14 -39.12 1.22
CA GLU A 144 -16.50 -39.10 1.75
C GLU A 144 -17.05 -37.70 2.00
N GLY A 145 -16.53 -36.70 1.34
CA GLY A 145 -17.41 -35.62 1.35
C GLY A 145 -16.96 -34.24 1.56
N ASN A 146 -15.72 -33.90 1.36
CA ASN A 146 -15.35 -32.49 1.44
C ASN A 146 -14.40 -32.15 0.30
N GLY A 147 -14.74 -31.14 -0.48
CA GLY A 147 -13.74 -30.47 -1.26
C GLY A 147 -12.57 -30.10 -0.35
N PHE A 148 -11.34 -30.23 -0.83
CA PHE A 148 -10.15 -29.77 -0.18
C PHE A 148 -9.26 -29.02 -1.18
N VAL A 149 -8.29 -28.27 -0.67
CA VAL A 149 -7.41 -27.48 -1.49
C VAL A 149 -5.97 -27.99 -1.38
N ASN A 150 -5.22 -27.89 -2.48
CA ASN A 150 -3.78 -28.03 -2.54
C ASN A 150 -3.14 -26.69 -2.86
N LEU A 151 -2.06 -26.37 -2.14
CA LEU A 151 -1.18 -25.26 -2.46
C LEU A 151 -0.13 -25.77 -3.45
N ILE A 152 -0.35 -25.49 -4.75
CA ILE A 152 0.50 -26.03 -5.83
C ILE A 152 1.84 -25.30 -5.89
N ASN A 153 1.80 -23.99 -5.68
CA ASN A 153 2.98 -23.14 -5.61
C ASN A 153 2.69 -21.94 -4.69
N ASP A 154 3.55 -20.94 -4.71
CA ASP A 154 3.43 -19.75 -3.87
C ASP A 154 2.10 -19.00 -4.08
N GLU A 155 1.45 -19.11 -5.24
CA GLU A 155 0.29 -18.30 -5.64
C GLU A 155 -0.96 -19.12 -5.95
N LEU A 156 -0.84 -20.37 -6.41
CA LEU A 156 -1.97 -21.18 -6.89
C LEU A 156 -2.57 -22.07 -5.81
N ILE A 157 -3.84 -21.86 -5.53
CA ILE A 157 -4.71 -22.74 -4.73
C ILE A 157 -5.56 -23.56 -5.70
N LEU A 158 -5.32 -24.87 -5.74
CA LEU A 158 -6.13 -25.81 -6.51
C LEU A 158 -7.21 -26.37 -5.60
N TYR A 159 -8.49 -26.13 -5.99
CA TYR A 159 -9.63 -26.74 -5.31
C TYR A 159 -9.95 -28.10 -5.96
N ILE A 160 -9.97 -29.13 -5.15
CA ILE A 160 -10.25 -30.50 -5.61
C ILE A 160 -11.68 -30.87 -5.24
N ASN A 161 -12.56 -30.94 -6.24
CA ASN A 161 -13.95 -31.34 -6.07
C ASN A 161 -14.05 -32.83 -5.85
N TYR A 162 -14.58 -33.25 -4.71
CA TYR A 162 -14.98 -34.62 -4.46
C TYR A 162 -16.50 -34.70 -4.29
N LEU A 163 -17.08 -35.43 -5.14
CA LEU A 163 -18.46 -35.80 -5.55
C LEU A 163 -19.65 -35.60 -4.57
N ALA A 164 -19.52 -35.27 -3.31
CA ALA A 164 -20.73 -35.25 -2.46
C ALA A 164 -20.87 -34.03 -1.52
N TYR A 165 -19.81 -33.50 -0.91
CA TYR A 165 -19.94 -32.45 0.10
C TYR A 165 -18.78 -31.46 0.08
N ASP A 166 -18.85 -30.51 -0.87
CA ASP A 166 -17.88 -29.44 -0.93
C ASP A 166 -18.01 -28.48 0.25
N LYS A 167 -16.91 -28.15 0.90
CA LYS A 167 -16.85 -27.16 1.99
C LYS A 167 -16.05 -25.93 1.57
N ILE A 168 -16.35 -24.81 2.19
CA ILE A 168 -15.52 -23.62 2.12
C ILE A 168 -14.19 -23.93 2.83
N VAL A 169 -13.08 -23.55 2.21
CA VAL A 169 -11.74 -23.70 2.79
C VAL A 169 -11.07 -22.33 2.85
N ALA A 170 -10.61 -21.95 4.04
CA ALA A 170 -9.86 -20.72 4.25
C ALA A 170 -8.35 -20.97 4.12
N VAL A 171 -7.69 -20.12 3.34
CA VAL A 171 -6.24 -20.15 3.12
C VAL A 171 -5.65 -18.79 3.48
N TYR A 172 -4.52 -18.82 4.18
CA TYR A 172 -3.82 -17.62 4.66
C TYR A 172 -2.46 -17.48 4.01
N ALA A 173 -2.08 -16.23 3.77
CA ALA A 173 -0.74 -15.90 3.32
C ALA A 173 0.31 -16.09 4.42
N GLU A 174 1.58 -16.24 4.05
CA GLU A 174 2.70 -16.41 5.00
C GLU A 174 2.93 -15.13 5.81
N ASN A 175 3.06 -13.99 5.12
CA ASN A 175 3.42 -12.73 5.73
C ASN A 175 2.21 -11.80 5.89
N SER A 176 2.16 -11.13 7.04
CA SER A 176 1.09 -10.20 7.39
C SER A 176 1.42 -8.78 6.99
N PHE A 177 0.40 -8.00 6.71
CA PHE A 177 0.47 -6.55 6.57
C PHE A 177 0.59 -5.92 7.95
N LYS A 178 1.68 -5.19 8.19
CA LYS A 178 2.00 -4.58 9.48
C LYS A 178 1.90 -3.07 9.38
N LYS A 179 1.36 -2.45 10.42
CA LYS A 179 1.38 -0.99 10.53
C LYS A 179 2.82 -0.47 10.45
N PRO A 180 3.12 0.42 9.49
CA PRO A 180 4.47 0.97 9.34
C PRO A 180 4.85 1.81 10.56
N GLN A 181 6.12 1.75 10.92
CA GLN A 181 6.70 2.62 11.96
C GLN A 181 7.43 3.79 11.30
N ASN A 182 7.28 4.99 11.86
CA ASN A 182 7.97 6.21 11.39
C ASN A 182 7.74 6.54 9.90
N CYS A 183 6.55 6.25 9.38
CA CYS A 183 6.19 6.54 8.00
C CYS A 183 5.50 7.91 7.90
N LEU A 184 5.96 8.75 6.97
CA LEU A 184 5.42 10.09 6.75
C LEU A 184 4.40 10.17 5.61
N ASN A 185 4.27 9.10 4.85
CA ASN A 185 3.33 8.98 3.74
C ASN A 185 2.33 7.86 4.03
N TYR A 186 1.20 7.88 3.33
CA TYR A 186 0.28 6.76 3.36
C TYR A 186 0.96 5.50 2.82
N SER A 187 0.73 4.37 3.48
CA SER A 187 1.31 3.08 3.14
C SER A 187 0.23 2.13 2.66
N LEU A 188 0.36 1.66 1.43
CA LEU A 188 -0.59 0.76 0.78
C LEU A 188 -0.03 -0.65 0.73
N TYR A 189 -0.77 -1.61 1.25
CA TYR A 189 -0.61 -3.04 1.04
C TYR A 189 -1.72 -3.53 0.12
N TYR A 190 -1.40 -4.46 -0.79
CA TYR A 190 -2.37 -4.92 -1.76
C TYR A 190 -2.02 -6.31 -2.29
N PHE A 191 -3.05 -7.10 -2.57
CA PHE A 191 -2.93 -8.36 -3.31
C PHE A 191 -4.18 -8.61 -4.14
N GLU A 192 -4.06 -9.44 -5.17
CA GLU A 192 -5.15 -9.85 -6.05
C GLU A 192 -5.27 -11.37 -6.09
N CYS A 193 -6.50 -11.85 -6.33
CA CYS A 193 -6.81 -13.24 -6.63
C CYS A 193 -7.62 -13.32 -7.92
N LYS A 194 -7.12 -14.07 -8.90
CA LYS A 194 -7.81 -14.40 -10.13
C LYS A 194 -8.55 -15.72 -9.97
N ILE A 195 -9.79 -15.79 -10.41
CA ILE A 195 -10.54 -17.03 -10.50
C ILE A 195 -9.99 -17.88 -11.65
N ASN A 196 -9.64 -19.12 -11.34
CA ASN A 196 -9.18 -20.11 -12.32
C ASN A 196 -10.23 -21.23 -12.46
N GLY A 197 -10.75 -21.40 -13.68
CA GLY A 197 -11.73 -22.42 -13.98
C GLY A 197 -13.11 -21.88 -14.32
N GLU A 198 -14.01 -22.78 -14.64
CA GLU A 198 -15.38 -22.46 -15.01
C GLU A 198 -16.28 -22.42 -13.75
N LEU A 199 -17.10 -21.41 -13.67
CA LEU A 199 -18.07 -21.23 -12.59
C LEU A 199 -19.34 -22.07 -12.84
N ASN A 200 -19.17 -23.38 -13.04
CA ASN A 200 -20.27 -24.29 -13.44
C ASN A 200 -21.08 -24.84 -12.25
N CYS A 201 -20.82 -24.38 -11.03
CA CYS A 201 -21.45 -24.87 -9.83
C CYS A 201 -22.30 -23.79 -9.14
N GLU A 202 -23.57 -24.05 -8.90
CA GLU A 202 -24.45 -23.13 -8.14
C GLU A 202 -23.97 -22.86 -6.71
N LYS A 203 -23.10 -23.73 -6.17
CA LYS A 203 -22.58 -23.69 -4.79
C LYS A 203 -21.22 -23.00 -4.67
N ILE A 204 -20.84 -22.17 -5.63
CA ILE A 204 -19.57 -21.43 -5.60
C ILE A 204 -19.59 -20.38 -4.49
N TRP A 205 -18.47 -20.30 -3.76
CA TRP A 205 -18.22 -19.25 -2.77
C TRP A 205 -16.79 -18.77 -2.85
N MET A 206 -16.64 -17.47 -2.90
CA MET A 206 -15.33 -16.79 -2.78
C MET A 206 -15.45 -15.63 -1.80
N PHE A 207 -14.58 -15.65 -0.82
CA PHE A 207 -14.30 -14.48 0.00
C PHE A 207 -12.83 -14.10 -0.18
N ILE A 208 -12.54 -12.83 -0.29
CA ILE A 208 -11.20 -12.27 -0.25
C ILE A 208 -11.14 -11.22 0.84
N GLY A 209 -10.05 -11.16 1.59
CA GLY A 209 -9.93 -10.15 2.62
C GLY A 209 -8.77 -10.32 3.57
N LEU A 210 -8.97 -9.87 4.78
CA LEU A 210 -7.97 -9.76 5.81
C LEU A 210 -8.44 -10.35 7.14
N LYS A 211 -7.58 -11.13 7.79
CA LYS A 211 -7.76 -11.59 9.18
C LYS A 211 -6.97 -10.69 10.10
N ASN A 212 -7.62 -10.07 11.05
CA ASN A 212 -6.98 -9.37 12.15
C ASN A 212 -6.34 -10.40 13.10
N LEU A 213 -5.03 -10.37 13.25
CA LEU A 213 -4.33 -11.36 14.08
C LEU A 213 -4.47 -11.10 15.59
N ASN A 214 -4.84 -9.89 15.99
CA ASN A 214 -5.05 -9.53 17.38
C ASN A 214 -6.44 -9.96 17.86
N THR A 215 -7.49 -9.58 17.13
CA THR A 215 -8.89 -9.87 17.48
C THR A 215 -9.40 -11.21 16.96
N LYS A 216 -8.70 -11.82 15.98
CA LYS A 216 -9.09 -13.03 15.24
C LYS A 216 -10.33 -12.83 14.35
N LYS A 217 -10.82 -11.61 14.20
CA LYS A 217 -11.94 -11.26 13.35
C LYS A 217 -11.51 -11.02 11.90
N TYR A 218 -12.46 -10.90 11.00
CA TYR A 218 -12.22 -10.82 9.56
C TYR A 218 -12.88 -9.59 8.94
N ILE A 219 -12.25 -9.08 7.90
CA ILE A 219 -12.87 -8.15 6.94
C ILE A 219 -12.87 -8.89 5.61
N LEU A 220 -14.05 -9.17 5.07
CA LEU A 220 -14.23 -10.03 3.90
C LEU A 220 -15.13 -9.39 2.87
N TYR A 221 -14.79 -9.59 1.61
CA TYR A 221 -15.67 -9.36 0.48
C TYR A 221 -16.16 -10.70 -0.08
N SER A 222 -17.48 -10.92 -0.10
CA SER A 222 -18.14 -12.05 -0.77
C SER A 222 -18.32 -11.70 -2.24
N ALA A 223 -17.57 -12.35 -3.13
CA ALA A 223 -17.65 -12.10 -4.57
C ALA A 223 -19.00 -12.54 -5.16
N LYS A 224 -19.60 -13.62 -4.64
CA LYS A 224 -20.90 -14.12 -5.09
C LYS A 224 -22.04 -13.18 -4.72
N ASP A 225 -22.07 -12.73 -3.47
CA ASP A 225 -23.19 -11.95 -2.94
C ASP A 225 -23.00 -10.45 -3.14
N ALA A 226 -21.81 -10.02 -3.55
CA ALA A 226 -21.36 -8.63 -3.60
C ALA A 226 -21.54 -7.92 -2.25
N ILE A 227 -21.08 -8.55 -1.17
CA ILE A 227 -21.23 -8.05 0.21
C ILE A 227 -19.85 -7.92 0.84
N ILE A 228 -19.57 -6.75 1.41
CA ILE A 228 -18.45 -6.54 2.32
C ILE A 228 -18.95 -6.77 3.76
N THR A 229 -18.21 -7.54 4.54
CA THR A 229 -18.46 -7.79 5.96
C THR A 229 -17.29 -7.24 6.78
N ASN A 230 -17.58 -6.40 7.78
CA ASN A 230 -16.57 -5.87 8.69
C ASN A 230 -16.29 -6.82 9.89
N GLU A 231 -15.40 -6.42 10.79
CA GLU A 231 -15.06 -7.22 11.99
C GLU A 231 -16.19 -7.35 13.00
N GLU A 232 -17.21 -6.50 12.94
CA GLU A 232 -18.42 -6.53 13.76
C GLU A 232 -19.54 -7.36 13.10
N GLU A 233 -19.23 -8.05 11.98
CA GLU A 233 -20.18 -8.84 11.19
C GLU A 233 -21.27 -8.01 10.50
N GLU A 234 -21.10 -6.69 10.43
CA GLU A 234 -21.99 -5.83 9.67
C GLU A 234 -21.76 -6.02 8.17
N LYS A 235 -22.85 -5.99 7.40
CA LYS A 235 -22.88 -6.32 5.98
C LYS A 235 -23.26 -5.13 5.12
N PHE A 236 -22.41 -4.83 4.15
CA PHE A 236 -22.55 -3.72 3.20
C PHE A 236 -22.69 -4.28 1.78
N LYS A 237 -23.90 -4.16 1.22
CA LYS A 237 -24.18 -4.63 -0.14
C LYS A 237 -23.60 -3.67 -1.17
N ILE A 238 -22.89 -4.21 -2.17
CA ILE A 238 -22.41 -3.47 -3.33
C ILE A 238 -23.35 -3.71 -4.50
N GLU A 239 -23.81 -2.65 -5.12
CA GLU A 239 -24.74 -2.75 -6.25
C GLU A 239 -24.00 -2.94 -7.59
N ASN A 240 -24.69 -3.51 -8.57
CA ASN A 240 -24.23 -3.66 -9.96
C ASN A 240 -22.92 -4.44 -10.14
N ILE A 241 -22.65 -5.41 -9.27
CA ILE A 241 -21.49 -6.29 -9.38
C ILE A 241 -21.98 -7.73 -9.59
N SER A 242 -21.31 -8.43 -10.52
CA SER A 242 -21.55 -9.84 -10.82
C SER A 242 -20.25 -10.62 -10.78
N LEU A 243 -20.33 -11.89 -10.47
CA LEU A 243 -19.21 -12.83 -10.46
C LEU A 243 -19.13 -13.54 -11.81
N ASN A 244 -17.98 -13.45 -12.49
CA ASN A 244 -17.74 -14.07 -13.79
C ASN A 244 -16.44 -14.89 -13.81
N ASN A 245 -16.32 -15.77 -14.79
CA ASN A 245 -15.09 -16.52 -15.04
C ASN A 245 -13.92 -15.55 -15.30
N ASN A 246 -12.75 -15.89 -14.76
CA ASN A 246 -11.53 -15.09 -14.84
C ASN A 246 -11.58 -13.70 -14.20
N ASP A 247 -12.62 -13.39 -13.40
CA ASP A 247 -12.62 -12.16 -12.62
C ASP A 247 -11.41 -12.12 -11.69
N ILE A 248 -10.90 -10.91 -11.50
CA ILE A 248 -9.77 -10.62 -10.63
C ILE A 248 -10.29 -9.74 -9.49
N PHE A 249 -10.19 -10.24 -8.27
CA PHE A 249 -10.55 -9.53 -7.06
C PHE A 249 -9.31 -9.12 -6.31
N GLY A 250 -9.31 -7.91 -5.77
CA GLY A 250 -8.21 -7.40 -4.95
C GLY A 250 -8.68 -6.93 -3.58
N CYS A 251 -7.75 -6.99 -2.64
CA CYS A 251 -7.92 -6.45 -1.30
C CYS A 251 -6.70 -5.61 -0.92
N GLY A 252 -6.92 -4.38 -0.53
CA GLY A 252 -5.89 -3.45 -0.10
C GLY A 252 -6.15 -2.89 1.29
N LEU A 253 -5.06 -2.57 1.98
CA LEU A 253 -5.04 -1.95 3.29
C LEU A 253 -4.16 -0.71 3.23
N VAL A 254 -4.71 0.43 3.62
CA VAL A 254 -3.98 1.70 3.65
C VAL A 254 -3.83 2.16 5.10
N TYR A 255 -2.60 2.40 5.50
CA TYR A 255 -2.28 3.02 6.78
C TYR A 255 -1.96 4.50 6.57
N PRO A 256 -2.48 5.39 7.41
CA PRO A 256 -2.10 6.79 7.41
C PRO A 256 -0.65 6.98 7.90
N PRO A 257 -0.06 8.15 7.62
CA PRO A 257 1.22 8.56 8.20
C PRO A 257 1.20 8.47 9.73
N THR A 258 2.32 8.05 10.34
CA THR A 258 2.40 7.84 11.79
C THR A 258 2.28 9.12 12.62
N ASN A 259 2.48 10.29 12.00
CA ASN A 259 2.29 11.61 12.61
C ASN A 259 0.83 12.10 12.54
N MET A 260 -0.07 11.37 11.88
CA MET A 260 -1.50 11.69 11.79
C MET A 260 -2.32 10.78 12.73
N SER A 261 -2.22 11.01 14.04
CA SER A 261 -2.87 10.16 15.05
C SER A 261 -4.40 10.17 15.04
N ASN A 262 -5.01 11.15 14.37
CA ASN A 262 -6.46 11.28 14.21
C ASN A 262 -7.01 10.62 12.94
N LYS A 263 -6.15 10.01 12.12
CA LYS A 263 -6.54 9.29 10.91
C LYS A 263 -6.50 7.79 11.15
N PHE A 264 -7.48 7.10 10.59
CA PHE A 264 -7.64 5.65 10.72
C PHE A 264 -7.21 4.93 9.44
N PRO A 265 -6.70 3.70 9.55
CA PRO A 265 -6.49 2.86 8.38
C PRO A 265 -7.82 2.51 7.73
N TYR A 266 -7.80 2.19 6.44
CA TYR A 266 -8.95 1.67 5.73
C TYR A 266 -8.60 0.48 4.85
N VAL A 267 -9.59 -0.38 4.64
CA VAL A 267 -9.52 -1.52 3.73
C VAL A 267 -10.37 -1.22 2.51
N PHE A 268 -9.88 -1.53 1.32
CA PHE A 268 -10.65 -1.39 0.10
C PHE A 268 -10.60 -2.67 -0.74
N PHE A 269 -11.62 -2.84 -1.56
CA PHE A 269 -11.74 -3.98 -2.46
C PHE A 269 -11.82 -3.53 -3.90
N THR A 270 -11.31 -4.37 -4.80
CA THR A 270 -11.34 -4.12 -6.24
C THR A 270 -11.89 -5.32 -6.98
N GLN A 271 -12.47 -5.08 -8.16
CA GLN A 271 -12.82 -6.11 -9.14
C GLN A 271 -12.39 -5.64 -10.52
N ASN A 272 -11.63 -6.48 -11.22
CA ASN A 272 -11.15 -6.22 -12.58
C ASN A 272 -10.44 -4.87 -12.75
N GLY A 273 -9.67 -4.47 -11.72
CA GLY A 273 -8.92 -3.22 -11.73
C GLY A 273 -9.74 -1.98 -11.38
N LYS A 274 -10.97 -2.12 -10.88
CA LYS A 274 -11.80 -1.01 -10.39
C LYS A 274 -12.07 -1.18 -8.91
N GLN A 275 -11.98 -0.10 -8.15
CA GLN A 275 -12.36 -0.07 -6.74
C GLN A 275 -13.88 -0.23 -6.62
N ILE A 276 -14.34 -1.12 -5.76
CA ILE A 276 -15.76 -1.47 -5.58
C ILE A 276 -16.29 -1.16 -4.18
N GLY A 277 -15.44 -1.01 -3.20
CA GLY A 277 -15.87 -0.66 -1.85
C GLY A 277 -14.71 -0.33 -0.93
N VAL A 278 -15.03 0.38 0.15
CA VAL A 278 -14.07 0.82 1.18
C VAL A 278 -14.72 0.68 2.54
N LEU A 279 -13.93 0.27 3.52
CA LEU A 279 -14.31 0.24 4.94
C LEU A 279 -13.30 0.98 5.78
N LEU A 280 -13.78 1.89 6.61
CA LEU A 280 -13.01 2.48 7.70
C LEU A 280 -12.69 1.43 8.75
N LYS A 281 -11.54 1.57 9.38
CA LYS A 281 -11.06 0.61 10.35
C LYS A 281 -10.57 1.29 11.63
N GLU A 282 -10.92 0.74 12.77
CA GLU A 282 -10.26 1.09 14.03
C GLU A 282 -8.80 0.60 14.02
N ASN A 283 -7.93 1.26 14.81
CA ASN A 283 -6.50 0.97 14.84
C ASN A 283 -6.23 -0.50 15.17
N SER A 284 -5.78 -1.26 14.18
CA SER A 284 -5.15 -2.56 14.35
C SER A 284 -3.85 -2.61 13.58
N ASP A 285 -2.85 -3.25 14.18
CA ASP A 285 -1.48 -3.16 13.71
C ASP A 285 -1.07 -4.35 12.82
N LEU A 286 -1.91 -5.39 12.71
CA LEU A 286 -1.50 -6.63 12.08
C LEU A 286 -2.66 -7.37 11.41
N TYR A 287 -2.61 -7.44 10.08
CA TYR A 287 -3.58 -8.13 9.24
C TYR A 287 -2.93 -9.18 8.37
N LYS A 288 -3.53 -10.36 8.27
CA LYS A 288 -3.06 -11.45 7.43
C LYS A 288 -3.98 -11.58 6.20
N PRO A 289 -3.44 -11.51 4.96
CA PRO A 289 -4.22 -11.78 3.76
C PRO A 289 -4.82 -13.18 3.80
N ASN A 290 -6.09 -13.28 3.44
CA ASN A 290 -6.77 -14.56 3.33
C ASN A 290 -7.73 -14.60 2.15
N VAL A 291 -7.99 -15.84 1.70
CA VAL A 291 -9.05 -16.15 0.76
C VAL A 291 -9.80 -17.37 1.25
N GLU A 292 -11.11 -17.38 1.04
CA GLU A 292 -11.94 -18.57 1.28
C GLU A 292 -12.55 -19.00 -0.05
N VAL A 293 -12.38 -20.25 -0.40
CA VAL A 293 -12.82 -20.78 -1.69
C VAL A 293 -13.66 -22.04 -1.53
N LYS A 294 -14.62 -22.22 -2.45
CA LYS A 294 -15.43 -23.43 -2.59
C LYS A 294 -15.76 -23.65 -4.06
N CYS A 295 -15.50 -24.84 -4.55
CA CYS A 295 -15.81 -25.33 -5.90
C CYS A 295 -15.03 -24.69 -7.06
N PHE A 296 -13.96 -23.92 -6.81
CA PHE A 296 -13.07 -23.40 -7.83
C PHE A 296 -11.68 -23.06 -7.28
N SER A 297 -10.72 -22.96 -8.19
CA SER A 297 -9.34 -22.63 -7.89
C SER A 297 -9.07 -21.13 -8.03
N VAL A 298 -8.06 -20.62 -7.33
CA VAL A 298 -7.65 -19.22 -7.45
C VAL A 298 -6.14 -19.11 -7.58
N GLU A 299 -5.70 -18.11 -8.33
CA GLU A 299 -4.31 -17.73 -8.44
C GLU A 299 -4.10 -16.32 -7.89
N ALA A 300 -3.25 -16.20 -6.87
CA ALA A 300 -2.91 -14.92 -6.28
C ALA A 300 -1.85 -14.17 -7.09
N ASN A 301 -1.85 -12.85 -6.93
CA ASN A 301 -0.73 -11.98 -7.20
C ASN A 301 -0.49 -11.15 -5.94
N PHE A 302 0.64 -11.37 -5.28
CA PHE A 302 1.04 -10.63 -4.08
C PHE A 302 1.95 -9.43 -4.39
N GLY A 303 2.21 -9.16 -5.68
CA GLY A 303 3.15 -8.12 -6.09
C GLY A 303 4.62 -8.51 -5.89
N ASN A 304 4.91 -9.81 -5.82
CA ASN A 304 6.27 -10.31 -5.68
C ASN A 304 7.15 -9.88 -6.87
N ASP A 305 6.57 -9.86 -8.06
CA ASP A 305 7.22 -9.43 -9.30
C ASP A 305 6.21 -8.65 -10.17
N LEU A 306 6.14 -7.36 -9.98
CA LEU A 306 5.21 -6.48 -10.71
C LEU A 306 5.68 -6.16 -12.14
N GLU A 307 6.93 -6.44 -12.48
CA GLU A 307 7.42 -6.26 -13.85
C GLU A 307 6.91 -7.38 -14.75
N LEU A 308 6.93 -8.62 -14.28
CA LEU A 308 6.43 -9.78 -15.02
C LEU A 308 4.91 -10.00 -14.86
N LYS A 309 4.39 -9.74 -13.65
CA LYS A 309 2.99 -9.94 -13.30
C LYS A 309 2.41 -8.69 -12.63
N PRO A 310 2.09 -7.64 -13.41
CA PRO A 310 1.52 -6.41 -12.85
C PRO A 310 0.13 -6.68 -12.27
N PHE A 311 -0.25 -5.90 -11.27
CA PHE A 311 -1.62 -5.89 -10.77
C PHE A 311 -2.59 -5.40 -11.86
N LYS A 312 -3.80 -5.91 -11.83
CA LYS A 312 -4.89 -5.40 -12.67
C LYS A 312 -5.34 -4.00 -12.21
N TYR A 313 -5.33 -3.79 -10.90
CA TYR A 313 -5.57 -2.48 -10.31
C TYR A 313 -4.29 -1.63 -10.33
N ASP A 314 -4.38 -0.40 -10.84
CA ASP A 314 -3.25 0.53 -10.86
C ASP A 314 -3.02 1.13 -9.47
N ILE A 315 -2.22 0.45 -8.66
CA ILE A 315 -1.87 0.88 -7.31
C ILE A 315 -1.13 2.21 -7.27
N SER A 316 -0.45 2.61 -8.35
CA SER A 316 0.27 3.88 -8.44
C SER A 316 -0.67 5.08 -8.50
N LYS A 317 -1.91 4.85 -8.89
CA LYS A 317 -2.99 5.84 -8.98
C LYS A 317 -4.01 5.70 -7.86
N HIS A 318 -3.72 4.91 -6.81
CA HIS A 318 -4.63 4.82 -5.68
C HIS A 318 -4.69 6.16 -4.94
N LEU A 319 -5.82 6.86 -5.08
CA LEU A 319 -6.06 8.14 -4.43
C LEU A 319 -6.50 7.92 -2.98
N ILE A 320 -5.90 8.66 -2.09
CA ILE A 320 -6.37 8.74 -0.71
C ILE A 320 -7.72 9.45 -0.70
N LEU A 321 -8.71 8.85 -0.08
CA LEU A 321 -10.04 9.42 0.01
C LEU A 321 -10.03 10.73 0.82
N GLU A 322 -10.79 11.74 0.38
CA GLU A 322 -10.82 13.07 1.02
C GLU A 322 -11.23 13.01 2.50
N GLU A 323 -12.09 12.06 2.86
CA GLU A 323 -12.51 11.81 4.25
C GLU A 323 -11.34 11.39 5.16
N PHE A 324 -10.19 11.05 4.57
CA PHE A 324 -8.98 10.60 5.25
C PHE A 324 -7.80 11.57 5.08
N ASN A 325 -7.98 12.68 4.35
CA ASN A 325 -6.97 13.74 4.16
C ASN A 325 -6.96 14.78 5.29
#